data_b87cd6f5fcaa2718474ffe2d1b6f6257
#
_entry.id   b87cd6f5fcaa2718474ffe2d1b6f6257
#
_cell.length_a   1.000
_cell.length_b   1.000
_cell.length_c   1.000
_cell.angle_alpha   90.00
_cell.angle_beta   90.00
_cell.angle_gamma   90.00
#
_symmetry.space_group_name_H-M   'P 1'
#
loop_
_entity.id
_entity.type
_entity.pdbx_description
1 polymer ?
#
loop_
_entity_poly.entity_id
_entity_poly.type
_entity_poly.pdbx_seq_one_letter_code
_entity_poly.pdbx_strand_id
1 'polypeptide(L)'
;MVFKGSAVALVTPFDENGKVNFDKIKELVEYHIENGTDAIVACGTTGEASTMNDEEHLAAIKAIIDAVDKRIPVIAGTGGNDTAHSVYMSQEAEKFGADALLVITPYYNKANKSGLRKHFVTIANSVNIPIILYNVPSRTKVNIPPALVADLARNVKNIVGLKEACGDLAQVAEVCRLVPDDFAVYSGNDDSILPLLSLGGSGVISVLANICPKETHDLVAKFFEGDIEGSRKLQLGMKPLIDALFIEVNPVPVKTAMNLLGFNVGDLRLPLAEMEDKNLEILKQELGNLGLKVQEASC
;
A
#
# COMPACT_ATOMS: atom_id res chain seq x y z
N MET A 1 2.68 14.33 -9.61
CA MET A 1 3.20 13.10 -8.94
C MET A 1 3.24 13.34 -7.44
N VAL A 2 2.81 12.39 -6.60
CA VAL A 2 2.82 12.51 -5.12
C VAL A 2 4.20 12.19 -4.56
N PHE A 3 4.78 11.07 -4.97
CA PHE A 3 6.14 10.65 -4.62
C PHE A 3 6.78 9.89 -5.77
N LYS A 4 8.09 9.67 -5.70
CA LYS A 4 8.86 8.77 -6.55
C LYS A 4 9.74 7.93 -5.63
N GLY A 5 9.62 6.60 -5.69
CA GLY A 5 10.37 5.75 -4.75
C GLY A 5 9.53 4.62 -4.14
N SER A 6 9.77 4.33 -2.88
CA SER A 6 9.12 3.27 -2.11
C SER A 6 8.19 3.83 -1.04
N ALA A 7 6.89 3.61 -1.19
CA ALA A 7 5.93 3.86 -0.13
C ALA A 7 5.61 2.57 0.63
N VAL A 8 5.38 2.66 1.94
CA VAL A 8 4.87 1.53 2.71
C VAL A 8 3.35 1.54 2.75
N ALA A 9 2.71 0.39 2.50
CA ALA A 9 1.33 0.14 2.91
C ALA A 9 1.36 -0.24 4.40
N LEU A 10 1.31 0.78 5.27
CA LEU A 10 1.57 0.60 6.69
C LEU A 10 0.53 -0.31 7.35
N VAL A 11 0.98 -1.26 8.18
CA VAL A 11 0.09 -2.00 9.06
C VAL A 11 -0.52 -1.07 10.10
N THR A 12 -1.74 -1.35 10.56
CA THR A 12 -2.31 -0.68 11.72
C THR A 12 -1.99 -1.52 12.96
N PRO A 13 -1.20 -1.00 13.91
CA PRO A 13 -0.95 -1.71 15.15
C PRO A 13 -2.17 -1.65 16.06
N PHE A 14 -2.48 -2.77 16.71
CA PHE A 14 -3.55 -2.86 17.72
C PHE A 14 -2.97 -3.17 19.10
N ASP A 15 -3.65 -2.73 20.14
CA ASP A 15 -3.35 -3.08 21.53
C ASP A 15 -3.95 -4.45 21.91
N GLU A 16 -3.71 -4.88 23.13
CA GLU A 16 -4.23 -6.14 23.71
C GLU A 16 -5.77 -6.23 23.75
N ASN A 17 -6.45 -5.09 23.64
CA ASN A 17 -7.91 -5.01 23.58
C ASN A 17 -8.43 -4.90 22.14
N GLY A 18 -7.53 -5.02 21.16
CA GLY A 18 -7.83 -4.90 19.74
C GLY A 18 -8.16 -3.47 19.28
N LYS A 19 -7.80 -2.42 20.05
CA LYS A 19 -7.94 -1.02 19.66
C LYS A 19 -6.68 -0.53 18.95
N VAL A 20 -6.80 0.50 18.12
CA VAL A 20 -5.65 1.12 17.47
C VAL A 20 -4.64 1.62 18.52
N ASN A 21 -3.40 1.18 18.39
CA ASN A 21 -2.28 1.59 19.26
C ASN A 21 -1.58 2.82 18.66
N PHE A 22 -2.00 4.01 19.09
CA PHE A 22 -1.50 5.28 18.56
C PHE A 22 -0.02 5.55 18.90
N ASP A 23 0.47 5.04 20.03
CA ASP A 23 1.89 5.20 20.37
C ASP A 23 2.77 4.31 19.49
N LYS A 24 2.32 3.09 19.20
CA LYS A 24 3.01 2.21 18.26
C LYS A 24 2.97 2.76 16.82
N ILE A 25 1.92 3.48 16.41
CA ILE A 25 1.89 4.20 15.11
C ILE A 25 3.08 5.18 15.03
N LYS A 26 3.35 5.97 16.07
CA LYS A 26 4.47 6.93 16.10
C LYS A 26 5.81 6.21 15.94
N GLU A 27 6.02 5.11 16.67
CA GLU A 27 7.25 4.31 16.57
C GLU A 27 7.44 3.77 15.14
N LEU A 28 6.39 3.24 14.52
CA LEU A 28 6.46 2.73 13.15
C LEU A 28 6.73 3.83 12.14
N VAL A 29 6.13 5.01 12.30
CA VAL A 29 6.38 6.18 11.44
C VAL A 29 7.85 6.58 11.51
N GLU A 30 8.43 6.71 12.72
CA GLU A 30 9.85 7.02 12.89
C GLU A 30 10.74 5.95 12.24
N TYR A 31 10.46 4.67 12.51
CA TYR A 31 11.18 3.56 11.87
C TYR A 31 11.21 3.68 10.35
N HIS A 32 10.08 4.01 9.72
CA HIS A 32 10.02 4.17 8.27
C HIS A 32 10.81 5.37 7.76
N ILE A 33 10.71 6.51 8.42
CA ILE A 33 11.43 7.73 8.03
C ILE A 33 12.94 7.53 8.17
N GLU A 34 13.39 6.93 9.27
CA GLU A 34 14.82 6.65 9.50
C GLU A 34 15.40 5.66 8.49
N ASN A 35 14.58 4.79 7.91
CA ASN A 35 14.98 3.79 6.92
C ASN A 35 14.68 4.18 5.46
N GLY A 36 14.41 5.47 5.19
CA GLY A 36 14.35 6.03 3.84
C GLY A 36 13.06 5.76 3.09
N THR A 37 11.96 5.43 3.77
CA THR A 37 10.64 5.31 3.14
C THR A 37 10.22 6.65 2.54
N ASP A 38 9.83 6.68 1.27
CA ASP A 38 9.52 7.90 0.51
C ASP A 38 8.09 8.42 0.73
N ALA A 39 7.15 7.56 1.15
CA ALA A 39 5.78 7.93 1.50
C ALA A 39 5.12 6.86 2.38
N ILE A 40 4.10 7.22 3.13
CA ILE A 40 3.31 6.27 3.94
C ILE A 40 1.87 6.23 3.43
N VAL A 41 1.37 5.02 3.17
CA VAL A 41 -0.05 4.77 2.91
C VAL A 41 -0.72 4.37 4.22
N ALA A 42 -1.58 5.24 4.73
CA ALA A 42 -2.37 5.04 5.94
C ALA A 42 -3.66 4.29 5.64
N CYS A 43 -4.00 3.30 6.45
CA CYS A 43 -5.29 2.61 6.42
C CYS A 43 -5.68 2.07 5.03
N GLY A 44 -4.72 1.48 4.33
CA GLY A 44 -4.99 0.65 3.14
C GLY A 44 -5.45 -0.76 3.54
N THR A 45 -5.42 -1.69 2.57
CA THR A 45 -5.73 -3.11 2.81
C THR A 45 -4.84 -3.72 3.89
N THR A 46 -3.53 -3.44 3.82
CA THR A 46 -2.54 -3.91 4.81
C THR A 46 -2.77 -3.31 6.20
N GLY A 47 -3.34 -2.11 6.25
CA GLY A 47 -3.73 -1.43 7.49
C GLY A 47 -5.09 -1.88 8.05
N GLU A 48 -5.69 -2.97 7.55
CA GLU A 48 -6.96 -3.55 8.04
C GLU A 48 -8.14 -2.55 8.09
N ALA A 49 -8.19 -1.59 7.18
CA ALA A 49 -9.22 -0.56 7.13
C ALA A 49 -10.66 -1.09 7.15
N SER A 50 -10.87 -2.30 6.58
CA SER A 50 -12.20 -2.92 6.50
C SER A 50 -12.78 -3.38 7.86
N THR A 51 -11.98 -3.44 8.92
CA THR A 51 -12.39 -3.84 10.27
C THR A 51 -12.43 -2.65 11.25
N MET A 52 -12.22 -1.44 10.77
CA MET A 52 -12.35 -0.21 11.54
C MET A 52 -13.70 0.47 11.24
N ASN A 53 -14.34 1.03 12.25
CA ASN A 53 -15.41 1.99 12.01
C ASN A 53 -14.83 3.33 11.53
N ASP A 54 -15.69 4.24 11.06
CA ASP A 54 -15.25 5.51 10.46
C ASP A 54 -14.42 6.37 11.42
N GLU A 55 -14.85 6.46 12.68
CA GLU A 55 -14.18 7.26 13.71
C GLU A 55 -12.76 6.73 13.97
N GLU A 56 -12.60 5.44 14.13
CA GLU A 56 -11.31 4.78 14.36
C GLU A 56 -10.40 4.87 13.12
N HIS A 57 -10.95 4.64 11.93
CA HIS A 57 -10.23 4.74 10.67
C HIS A 57 -9.66 6.16 10.46
N LEU A 58 -10.51 7.16 10.65
CA LEU A 58 -10.11 8.57 10.55
C LEU A 58 -9.12 8.97 11.64
N ALA A 59 -9.27 8.47 12.87
CA ALA A 59 -8.33 8.71 13.95
C ALA A 59 -6.94 8.10 13.65
N ALA A 60 -6.89 6.90 13.06
CA ALA A 60 -5.64 6.27 12.65
C ALA A 60 -4.95 7.06 11.52
N ILE A 61 -5.70 7.51 10.50
CA ILE A 61 -5.16 8.39 9.44
C ILE A 61 -4.57 9.65 10.06
N LYS A 62 -5.34 10.32 10.95
CA LYS A 62 -4.88 11.54 11.59
C LYS A 62 -3.61 11.33 12.41
N ALA A 63 -3.55 10.24 13.18
CA ALA A 63 -2.37 9.92 14.00
C ALA A 63 -1.11 9.72 13.13
N ILE A 64 -1.23 9.09 11.96
CA ILE A 64 -0.12 8.92 11.03
C ILE A 64 0.31 10.27 10.44
N ILE A 65 -0.65 11.13 10.04
CA ILE A 65 -0.37 12.47 9.53
C ILE A 65 0.36 13.30 10.58
N ASP A 66 -0.14 13.31 11.82
CA ASP A 66 0.45 14.05 12.93
C ASP A 66 1.88 13.53 13.25
N ALA A 67 2.08 12.21 13.25
CA ALA A 67 3.39 11.61 13.53
C ALA A 67 4.39 11.87 12.40
N VAL A 68 3.97 11.86 11.15
CA VAL A 68 4.85 12.18 10.00
C VAL A 68 5.28 13.65 9.99
N ASP A 69 4.44 14.55 10.46
CA ASP A 69 4.72 15.99 10.56
C ASP A 69 5.34 16.56 9.28
N LYS A 70 4.72 16.29 8.13
CA LYS A 70 5.12 16.77 6.79
C LYS A 70 6.53 16.39 6.33
N ARG A 71 7.22 15.46 6.99
CA ARG A 71 8.56 15.00 6.60
C ARG A 71 8.55 14.20 5.30
N ILE A 72 7.50 13.41 5.07
CA ILE A 72 7.24 12.67 3.83
C ILE A 72 5.74 12.68 3.53
N PRO A 73 5.28 12.41 2.29
CA PRO A 73 3.87 12.36 1.98
C PRO A 73 3.10 11.27 2.72
N VAL A 74 1.89 11.61 3.21
CA VAL A 74 0.91 10.65 3.73
C VAL A 74 -0.24 10.50 2.75
N ILE A 75 -0.49 9.27 2.31
CA ILE A 75 -1.54 8.89 1.37
C ILE A 75 -2.62 8.15 2.15
N ALA A 76 -3.80 8.75 2.30
CA ALA A 76 -4.88 8.15 3.07
C ALA A 76 -5.72 7.17 2.22
N GLY A 77 -5.91 5.94 2.70
CA GLY A 77 -6.81 4.96 2.11
C GLY A 77 -8.27 5.28 2.47
N THR A 78 -9.04 5.81 1.52
CA THR A 78 -10.42 6.27 1.73
C THR A 78 -11.43 5.63 0.79
N GLY A 79 -10.97 4.84 -0.19
CA GLY A 79 -11.83 4.17 -1.15
C GLY A 79 -12.62 3.02 -0.53
N GLY A 80 -13.85 2.84 -0.98
CA GLY A 80 -14.76 1.77 -0.59
C GLY A 80 -15.72 1.40 -1.72
N ASN A 81 -16.72 0.59 -1.40
CA ASN A 81 -17.74 0.16 -2.35
C ASN A 81 -19.04 0.98 -2.31
N ASP A 82 -19.07 2.01 -1.47
CA ASP A 82 -20.09 3.06 -1.42
C ASP A 82 -19.44 4.40 -1.80
N THR A 83 -19.97 5.03 -2.86
CA THR A 83 -19.42 6.30 -3.36
C THR A 83 -19.61 7.44 -2.35
N ALA A 84 -20.77 7.52 -1.69
CA ALA A 84 -21.05 8.59 -0.72
C ALA A 84 -20.17 8.47 0.52
N HIS A 85 -19.96 7.24 1.01
CA HIS A 85 -19.02 6.97 2.09
C HIS A 85 -17.57 7.30 1.71
N SER A 86 -17.13 6.91 0.51
CA SER A 86 -15.79 7.25 0.01
C SER A 86 -15.59 8.77 -0.13
N VAL A 87 -16.62 9.53 -0.52
CA VAL A 87 -16.59 11.00 -0.54
C VAL A 87 -16.39 11.55 0.88
N TYR A 88 -17.20 11.09 1.83
CA TYR A 88 -17.09 11.52 3.24
C TYR A 88 -15.69 11.26 3.81
N MET A 89 -15.19 10.03 3.70
CA MET A 89 -13.86 9.65 4.20
C MET A 89 -12.74 10.47 3.53
N SER A 90 -12.87 10.74 2.23
CA SER A 90 -11.90 11.53 1.46
C SER A 90 -11.86 12.99 1.91
N GLN A 91 -13.02 13.59 2.17
CA GLN A 91 -13.13 14.96 2.67
C GLN A 91 -12.56 15.11 4.09
N GLU A 92 -12.82 14.14 4.96
CA GLU A 92 -12.27 14.16 6.33
C GLU A 92 -10.73 13.97 6.30
N ALA A 93 -10.21 13.04 5.48
CA ALA A 93 -8.77 12.85 5.33
C ALA A 93 -8.07 14.12 4.77
N GLU A 94 -8.69 14.82 3.80
CA GLU A 94 -8.19 16.13 3.31
C GLU A 94 -8.15 17.17 4.43
N LYS A 95 -9.21 17.29 5.24
CA LYS A 95 -9.25 18.23 6.39
C LYS A 95 -8.16 17.94 7.42
N PHE A 96 -7.80 16.68 7.62
CA PHE A 96 -6.70 16.30 8.52
C PHE A 96 -5.32 16.60 7.93
N GLY A 97 -5.23 16.92 6.65
CA GLY A 97 -3.99 17.31 5.99
C GLY A 97 -3.26 16.16 5.30
N ALA A 98 -3.98 15.11 4.87
CA ALA A 98 -3.42 14.10 3.97
C ALA A 98 -2.89 14.76 2.68
N ASP A 99 -1.75 14.27 2.18
CA ASP A 99 -1.11 14.81 0.97
C ASP A 99 -1.72 14.22 -0.31
N ALA A 100 -2.34 13.04 -0.22
CA ALA A 100 -3.07 12.38 -1.29
C ALA A 100 -4.04 11.32 -0.74
N LEU A 101 -4.87 10.79 -1.63
CA LEU A 101 -5.81 9.71 -1.32
C LEU A 101 -5.46 8.45 -2.14
N LEU A 102 -5.65 7.27 -1.56
CA LEU A 102 -5.65 5.99 -2.26
C LEU A 102 -7.09 5.48 -2.34
N VAL A 103 -7.63 5.39 -3.57
CA VAL A 103 -9.03 5.03 -3.80
C VAL A 103 -9.11 3.71 -4.56
N ILE A 104 -9.51 2.64 -3.84
CA ILE A 104 -9.69 1.30 -4.39
C ILE A 104 -10.94 1.22 -5.27
N THR A 105 -10.94 0.31 -6.26
CA THR A 105 -12.15 -0.02 -7.01
C THR A 105 -13.25 -0.55 -6.10
N PRO A 106 -14.54 -0.20 -6.33
CA PRO A 106 -15.65 -0.77 -5.58
C PRO A 106 -15.65 -2.30 -5.67
N TYR A 107 -15.59 -2.95 -4.53
CA TYR A 107 -15.62 -4.41 -4.37
C TYR A 107 -17.02 -4.90 -4.06
N TYR A 108 -17.30 -6.18 -4.23
CA TYR A 108 -18.56 -6.85 -3.95
C TYR A 108 -19.69 -6.46 -4.93
N ASN A 109 -20.14 -5.20 -4.97
CA ASN A 109 -21.21 -4.69 -5.87
C ASN A 109 -20.75 -4.41 -7.31
N LYS A 110 -19.48 -4.63 -7.66
CA LYS A 110 -18.87 -4.74 -9.00
C LYS A 110 -19.43 -3.76 -10.04
N ALA A 111 -19.07 -2.49 -9.93
CA ALA A 111 -19.49 -1.48 -10.88
C ALA A 111 -19.07 -1.81 -12.33
N ASN A 112 -19.96 -1.54 -13.31
CA ASN A 112 -19.57 -1.54 -14.70
C ASN A 112 -18.69 -0.33 -15.05
N LYS A 113 -18.13 -0.29 -16.26
CA LYS A 113 -17.20 0.78 -16.69
C LYS A 113 -17.75 2.20 -16.47
N SER A 114 -19.02 2.43 -16.78
CA SER A 114 -19.66 3.74 -16.59
C SER A 114 -19.82 4.09 -15.10
N GLY A 115 -20.27 3.14 -14.29
CA GLY A 115 -20.39 3.30 -12.84
C GLY A 115 -19.04 3.54 -12.17
N LEU A 116 -18.01 2.78 -12.58
CA LEU A 116 -16.64 2.94 -12.08
C LEU A 116 -16.09 4.34 -12.38
N ARG A 117 -16.28 4.82 -13.63
CA ARG A 117 -15.91 6.19 -14.00
C ARG A 117 -16.62 7.23 -13.14
N LYS A 118 -17.94 7.10 -12.99
CA LYS A 118 -18.74 8.04 -12.16
C LYS A 118 -18.31 8.02 -10.72
N HIS A 119 -18.02 6.85 -10.16
CA HIS A 119 -17.52 6.69 -8.79
C HIS A 119 -16.24 7.50 -8.57
N PHE A 120 -15.21 7.28 -9.38
CA PHE A 120 -13.94 8.01 -9.24
C PHE A 120 -14.08 9.51 -9.50
N VAL A 121 -14.85 9.92 -10.51
CA VAL A 121 -15.08 11.34 -10.80
C VAL A 121 -15.83 12.03 -9.66
N THR A 122 -16.82 11.36 -9.05
CA THR A 122 -17.57 11.93 -7.92
C THR A 122 -16.66 12.15 -6.71
N ILE A 123 -15.80 11.18 -6.38
CA ILE A 123 -14.83 11.33 -5.29
C ILE A 123 -13.83 12.44 -5.63
N ALA A 124 -13.29 12.45 -6.85
CA ALA A 124 -12.32 13.44 -7.28
C ALA A 124 -12.86 14.88 -7.22
N ASN A 125 -14.12 15.08 -7.58
CA ASN A 125 -14.77 16.38 -7.52
C ASN A 125 -15.09 16.85 -6.09
N SER A 126 -14.99 15.98 -5.09
CA SER A 126 -15.32 16.30 -3.69
C SER A 126 -14.12 16.81 -2.88
N VAL A 127 -12.91 16.71 -3.43
CA VAL A 127 -11.64 17.06 -2.76
C VAL A 127 -10.71 17.80 -3.73
N ASN A 128 -9.70 18.50 -3.19
CA ASN A 128 -8.71 19.22 -3.99
C ASN A 128 -7.35 18.51 -4.03
N ILE A 129 -7.09 17.58 -3.11
CA ILE A 129 -5.82 16.86 -3.02
C ILE A 129 -5.72 15.76 -4.09
N PRO A 130 -4.50 15.33 -4.43
CA PRO A 130 -4.24 14.27 -5.40
C PRO A 130 -4.90 12.94 -5.04
N ILE A 131 -5.35 12.19 -6.05
CA ILE A 131 -5.89 10.84 -5.92
C ILE A 131 -5.04 9.86 -6.70
N ILE A 132 -4.68 8.76 -6.06
CA ILE A 132 -4.10 7.56 -6.66
C ILE A 132 -5.19 6.51 -6.72
N LEU A 133 -5.55 6.08 -7.93
CA LEU A 133 -6.46 4.95 -8.13
C LEU A 133 -5.80 3.67 -7.63
N TYR A 134 -6.59 2.73 -7.11
CA TYR A 134 -6.05 1.42 -6.71
C TYR A 134 -6.80 0.29 -7.42
N ASN A 135 -6.07 -0.42 -8.28
CA ASN A 135 -6.55 -1.56 -9.06
C ASN A 135 -6.00 -2.87 -8.49
N VAL A 136 -6.87 -3.69 -7.90
CA VAL A 136 -6.52 -4.99 -7.30
C VAL A 136 -7.58 -6.05 -7.60
N PRO A 137 -7.66 -6.55 -8.83
CA PRO A 137 -8.73 -7.46 -9.29
C PRO A 137 -8.81 -8.78 -8.51
N SER A 138 -7.70 -9.25 -7.97
CA SER A 138 -7.66 -10.46 -7.12
C SER A 138 -8.57 -10.34 -5.89
N ARG A 139 -8.70 -9.14 -5.32
CA ARG A 139 -9.54 -8.85 -4.16
C ARG A 139 -10.92 -8.33 -4.52
N THR A 140 -10.98 -7.36 -5.44
CA THR A 140 -12.23 -6.64 -5.74
C THR A 140 -13.10 -7.32 -6.79
N LYS A 141 -12.49 -8.21 -7.61
CA LYS A 141 -13.11 -8.78 -8.83
C LYS A 141 -13.54 -7.71 -9.84
N VAL A 142 -12.95 -6.51 -9.75
CA VAL A 142 -13.12 -5.41 -10.69
C VAL A 142 -11.73 -5.00 -11.17
N ASN A 143 -11.54 -4.99 -12.48
CA ASN A 143 -10.32 -4.50 -13.12
C ASN A 143 -10.60 -3.16 -13.80
N ILE A 144 -9.73 -2.17 -13.62
CA ILE A 144 -9.82 -0.89 -14.33
C ILE A 144 -9.19 -1.08 -15.71
N PRO A 145 -9.94 -1.01 -16.80
CA PRO A 145 -9.34 -1.13 -18.12
C PRO A 145 -8.34 0.00 -18.39
N PRO A 146 -7.19 -0.24 -19.05
CA PRO A 146 -6.18 0.79 -19.36
C PRO A 146 -6.77 2.05 -20.04
N ALA A 147 -7.74 1.88 -20.94
CA ALA A 147 -8.43 3.01 -21.58
C ALA A 147 -9.24 3.87 -20.59
N LEU A 148 -9.76 3.29 -19.50
CA LEU A 148 -10.44 4.05 -18.46
C LEU A 148 -9.45 4.78 -17.55
N VAL A 149 -8.31 4.15 -17.23
CA VAL A 149 -7.22 4.83 -16.52
C VAL A 149 -6.77 6.07 -17.30
N ALA A 150 -6.53 5.91 -18.60
CA ALA A 150 -6.11 7.01 -19.48
C ALA A 150 -7.16 8.12 -19.63
N ASP A 151 -8.45 7.77 -19.68
CA ASP A 151 -9.54 8.76 -19.68
C ASP A 151 -9.56 9.57 -18.37
N LEU A 152 -9.48 8.90 -17.23
CA LEU A 152 -9.45 9.55 -15.91
C LEU A 152 -8.21 10.43 -15.76
N ALA A 153 -7.03 9.94 -16.13
CA ALA A 153 -5.77 10.66 -16.07
C ALA A 153 -5.78 11.97 -16.89
N ARG A 154 -6.42 11.96 -18.06
CA ARG A 154 -6.48 13.15 -18.95
C ARG A 154 -7.58 14.13 -18.60
N ASN A 155 -8.70 13.65 -18.07
CA ASN A 155 -9.92 14.44 -17.94
C ASN A 155 -10.29 14.80 -16.50
N VAL A 156 -9.56 14.28 -15.49
CA VAL A 156 -9.81 14.55 -14.05
C VAL A 156 -8.51 15.03 -13.41
N LYS A 157 -8.41 16.33 -13.20
CA LYS A 157 -7.16 17.02 -12.85
C LYS A 157 -6.42 16.47 -11.64
N ASN A 158 -7.14 16.05 -10.60
CA ASN A 158 -6.55 15.55 -9.36
C ASN A 158 -6.42 14.01 -9.29
N ILE A 159 -6.79 13.27 -10.33
CA ILE A 159 -6.42 11.87 -10.47
C ILE A 159 -5.03 11.81 -11.13
N VAL A 160 -3.99 11.57 -10.31
CA VAL A 160 -2.59 11.77 -10.69
C VAL A 160 -1.76 10.48 -10.72
N GLY A 161 -2.37 9.36 -10.38
CA GLY A 161 -1.63 8.08 -10.37
C GLY A 161 -2.51 6.86 -10.24
N LEU A 162 -1.86 5.72 -10.38
CA LEU A 162 -2.44 4.38 -10.23
C LEU A 162 -1.50 3.50 -9.40
N LYS A 163 -2.01 2.86 -8.34
CA LYS A 163 -1.42 1.67 -7.74
C LYS A 163 -1.97 0.46 -8.49
N GLU A 164 -1.10 -0.19 -9.29
CA GLU A 164 -1.49 -1.33 -10.10
C GLU A 164 -1.06 -2.64 -9.42
N ALA A 165 -2.03 -3.48 -9.10
CA ALA A 165 -1.84 -4.78 -8.47
C ALA A 165 -2.59 -5.91 -9.21
N CYS A 166 -2.76 -5.79 -10.53
CA CYS A 166 -3.42 -6.81 -11.34
C CYS A 166 -2.56 -8.06 -11.59
N GLY A 167 -1.22 -7.94 -11.46
CA GLY A 167 -0.28 -9.03 -11.75
C GLY A 167 -0.02 -9.26 -13.25
N ASP A 168 -0.56 -8.40 -14.13
CA ASP A 168 -0.39 -8.50 -15.58
C ASP A 168 0.49 -7.36 -16.13
N LEU A 169 1.75 -7.68 -16.42
CA LEU A 169 2.71 -6.72 -16.97
C LEU A 169 2.33 -6.20 -18.36
N ALA A 170 1.55 -6.97 -19.15
CA ALA A 170 1.06 -6.48 -20.42
C ALA A 170 0.01 -5.37 -20.23
N GLN A 171 -0.85 -5.50 -19.20
CA GLN A 171 -1.76 -4.42 -18.80
C GLN A 171 -1.00 -3.19 -18.27
N VAL A 172 0.05 -3.39 -17.45
CA VAL A 172 0.93 -2.30 -16.98
C VAL A 172 1.53 -1.54 -18.16
N ALA A 173 2.11 -2.26 -19.14
CA ALA A 173 2.69 -1.65 -20.33
C ALA A 173 1.66 -0.83 -21.12
N GLU A 174 0.43 -1.33 -21.27
CA GLU A 174 -0.64 -0.61 -21.94
C GLU A 174 -1.10 0.63 -21.16
N VAL A 175 -1.16 0.56 -19.84
CA VAL A 175 -1.42 1.75 -18.98
C VAL A 175 -0.33 2.79 -19.22
N CYS A 176 0.95 2.43 -19.03
CA CYS A 176 2.08 3.35 -19.20
C CYS A 176 2.12 3.98 -20.60
N ARG A 177 1.76 3.22 -21.65
CA ARG A 177 1.66 3.74 -23.02
C ARG A 177 0.55 4.78 -23.23
N LEU A 178 -0.53 4.69 -22.46
CA LEU A 178 -1.75 5.48 -22.67
C LEU A 178 -1.86 6.71 -21.78
N VAL A 179 -1.25 6.70 -20.60
CA VAL A 179 -1.35 7.82 -19.64
C VAL A 179 -0.40 8.97 -19.99
N PRO A 180 -0.64 10.19 -19.51
CA PRO A 180 0.31 11.30 -19.64
C PRO A 180 1.63 11.01 -18.91
N ASP A 181 2.73 11.65 -19.32
CA ASP A 181 4.08 11.44 -18.75
C ASP A 181 4.18 11.84 -17.27
N ASP A 182 3.33 12.72 -16.78
CA ASP A 182 3.26 13.16 -15.40
C ASP A 182 2.35 12.30 -14.52
N PHE A 183 1.67 11.30 -15.10
CA PHE A 183 0.83 10.36 -14.36
C PHE A 183 1.66 9.23 -13.76
N ALA A 184 1.60 9.06 -12.45
CA ALA A 184 2.43 8.09 -11.74
C ALA A 184 1.80 6.68 -11.76
N VAL A 185 2.59 5.66 -12.12
CA VAL A 185 2.19 4.26 -12.00
C VAL A 185 3.07 3.58 -10.95
N TYR A 186 2.46 3.09 -9.88
CA TYR A 186 3.14 2.40 -8.78
C TYR A 186 2.82 0.91 -8.79
N SER A 187 3.83 0.08 -8.55
CA SER A 187 3.55 -1.34 -8.29
C SER A 187 2.77 -1.49 -6.98
N GLY A 188 1.71 -2.29 -7.02
CA GLY A 188 1.01 -2.77 -5.82
C GLY A 188 1.47 -4.14 -5.37
N ASN A 189 2.40 -4.76 -6.12
CA ASN A 189 2.95 -6.10 -5.90
C ASN A 189 4.47 -6.01 -5.74
N ASP A 190 4.99 -6.51 -4.64
CA ASP A 190 6.42 -6.47 -4.31
C ASP A 190 7.27 -7.34 -5.26
N ASP A 191 6.71 -8.40 -5.84
CA ASP A 191 7.38 -9.29 -6.78
C ASP A 191 7.59 -8.71 -8.18
N SER A 192 6.95 -7.60 -8.49
CA SER A 192 6.99 -6.96 -9.81
C SER A 192 7.44 -5.49 -9.80
N ILE A 193 8.18 -5.07 -8.76
CA ILE A 193 8.68 -3.69 -8.66
C ILE A 193 9.58 -3.37 -9.86
N LEU A 194 10.69 -4.07 -10.01
CA LEU A 194 11.66 -3.80 -11.09
C LEU A 194 11.05 -3.94 -12.50
N PRO A 195 10.26 -5.00 -12.82
CA PRO A 195 9.55 -5.06 -14.10
C PRO A 195 8.67 -3.85 -14.38
N LEU A 196 7.91 -3.38 -13.39
CA LEU A 196 7.04 -2.20 -13.56
C LEU A 196 7.86 -0.91 -13.73
N LEU A 197 8.95 -0.73 -12.98
CA LEU A 197 9.86 0.40 -13.17
C LEU A 197 10.43 0.44 -14.59
N SER A 198 10.78 -0.72 -15.16
CA SER A 198 11.31 -0.82 -16.53
C SER A 198 10.29 -0.44 -17.62
N LEU A 199 8.99 -0.45 -17.30
CA LEU A 199 7.91 -0.01 -18.18
C LEU A 199 7.55 1.48 -18.00
N GLY A 200 8.29 2.21 -17.15
CA GLY A 200 8.05 3.63 -16.90
C GLY A 200 7.34 3.92 -15.58
N GLY A 201 7.28 2.94 -14.67
CA GLY A 201 6.70 3.14 -13.34
C GLY A 201 7.47 4.12 -12.47
N SER A 202 6.80 4.66 -11.47
CA SER A 202 7.33 5.69 -10.55
C SER A 202 7.81 5.14 -9.21
N GLY A 203 7.50 3.88 -8.90
CA GLY A 203 7.87 3.26 -7.62
C GLY A 203 6.93 2.13 -7.21
N VAL A 204 6.82 1.92 -5.91
CA VAL A 204 6.01 0.85 -5.30
C VAL A 204 5.22 1.37 -4.11
N ILE A 205 4.06 0.79 -3.85
CA ILE A 205 3.32 0.86 -2.58
C ILE A 205 3.34 -0.55 -2.00
N SER A 206 4.30 -0.80 -1.11
CA SER A 206 4.85 -2.09 -0.72
C SER A 206 4.23 -2.65 0.55
N VAL A 207 4.11 -3.95 0.64
CA VAL A 207 3.87 -4.73 1.88
C VAL A 207 5.22 -5.09 2.53
N LEU A 208 6.19 -5.54 1.73
CA LEU A 208 7.53 -5.89 2.17
C LEU A 208 8.21 -4.76 2.97
N ALA A 209 7.98 -3.52 2.58
CA ALA A 209 8.54 -2.35 3.23
C ALA A 209 8.21 -2.24 4.72
N ASN A 210 7.14 -2.88 5.24
CA ASN A 210 6.87 -2.92 6.69
C ASN A 210 8.00 -3.57 7.50
N ILE A 211 8.77 -4.49 6.90
CA ILE A 211 9.86 -5.23 7.56
C ILE A 211 11.24 -5.00 6.94
N CYS A 212 11.29 -4.60 5.67
CA CYS A 212 12.51 -4.32 4.91
C CYS A 212 12.41 -2.95 4.19
N PRO A 213 12.18 -1.83 4.92
CA PRO A 213 11.98 -0.53 4.29
C PRO A 213 13.19 -0.07 3.50
N LYS A 214 14.39 -0.22 4.08
CA LYS A 214 15.64 0.21 3.43
C LYS A 214 15.92 -0.56 2.14
N GLU A 215 15.81 -1.87 2.14
CA GLU A 215 16.05 -2.71 0.97
C GLU A 215 15.03 -2.43 -0.15
N THR A 216 13.77 -2.15 0.24
CA THR A 216 12.71 -1.79 -0.71
C THR A 216 12.97 -0.40 -1.30
N HIS A 217 13.40 0.56 -0.49
CA HIS A 217 13.84 1.88 -0.95
C HIS A 217 15.05 1.73 -1.90
N ASP A 218 16.10 1.04 -1.47
CA ASP A 218 17.34 0.88 -2.22
C ASP A 218 17.09 0.19 -3.58
N LEU A 219 16.16 -0.76 -3.66
CA LEU A 219 15.76 -1.41 -4.92
C LEU A 219 15.28 -0.37 -5.94
N VAL A 220 14.41 0.53 -5.52
CA VAL A 220 13.82 1.55 -6.39
C VAL A 220 14.83 2.65 -6.69
N ALA A 221 15.58 3.13 -5.69
CA ALA A 221 16.61 4.15 -5.83
C ALA A 221 17.69 3.74 -6.82
N LYS A 222 18.23 2.53 -6.68
CA LYS A 222 19.24 1.95 -7.59
C LYS A 222 18.77 1.93 -9.04
N PHE A 223 17.51 1.57 -9.29
CA PHE A 223 16.95 1.61 -10.64
C PHE A 223 17.01 3.02 -11.23
N PHE A 224 16.58 4.04 -10.49
CA PHE A 224 16.59 5.42 -10.96
C PHE A 224 18.00 6.03 -11.07
N GLU A 225 18.96 5.53 -10.30
CA GLU A 225 20.38 5.87 -10.41
C GLU A 225 21.09 5.17 -11.58
N GLY A 226 20.42 4.22 -12.24
CA GLY A 226 20.98 3.44 -13.35
C GLY A 226 21.71 2.17 -12.93
N ASP A 227 21.76 1.84 -11.63
CA ASP A 227 22.28 0.56 -11.12
C ASP A 227 21.22 -0.55 -11.24
N ILE A 228 20.92 -0.93 -12.48
CA ILE A 228 19.93 -1.96 -12.80
C ILE A 228 20.31 -3.32 -12.21
N GLU A 229 21.63 -3.64 -12.20
CA GLU A 229 22.11 -4.90 -11.64
C GLU A 229 21.92 -4.96 -10.12
N GLY A 230 22.20 -3.87 -9.40
CA GLY A 230 21.95 -3.77 -7.96
C GLY A 230 20.46 -3.86 -7.62
N SER A 231 19.62 -3.17 -8.38
CA SER A 231 18.16 -3.26 -8.25
C SER A 231 17.65 -4.70 -8.48
N ARG A 232 18.15 -5.36 -9.53
CA ARG A 232 17.83 -6.76 -9.85
C ARG A 232 18.24 -7.73 -8.74
N LYS A 233 19.42 -7.54 -8.16
CA LYS A 233 19.89 -8.39 -7.05
C LYS A 233 18.99 -8.27 -5.84
N LEU A 234 18.56 -7.06 -5.49
CA LEU A 234 17.60 -6.85 -4.39
C LEU A 234 16.25 -7.50 -4.70
N GLN A 235 15.68 -7.26 -5.89
CA GLN A 235 14.40 -7.86 -6.29
C GLN A 235 14.42 -9.38 -6.19
N LEU A 236 15.46 -10.03 -6.73
CA LEU A 236 15.56 -11.48 -6.75
C LEU A 236 15.94 -12.05 -5.38
N GLY A 237 16.79 -11.35 -4.62
CA GLY A 237 17.20 -11.77 -3.28
C GLY A 237 16.06 -11.75 -2.26
N MET A 238 15.14 -10.79 -2.39
CA MET A 238 13.97 -10.70 -1.51
C MET A 238 12.78 -11.57 -1.97
N LYS A 239 12.83 -12.15 -3.19
CA LYS A 239 11.71 -12.90 -3.76
C LYS A 239 11.18 -14.02 -2.87
N PRO A 240 12.01 -14.87 -2.21
CA PRO A 240 11.48 -15.90 -1.31
C PRO A 240 10.70 -15.33 -0.13
N LEU A 241 11.18 -14.25 0.49
CA LEU A 241 10.46 -13.58 1.57
C LEU A 241 9.16 -12.93 1.06
N ILE A 242 9.20 -12.29 -0.12
CA ILE A 242 7.97 -11.75 -0.74
C ILE A 242 6.94 -12.86 -0.92
N ASP A 243 7.31 -14.04 -1.42
CA ASP A 243 6.39 -15.17 -1.57
C ASP A 243 5.82 -15.61 -0.22
N ALA A 244 6.64 -15.67 0.83
CA ALA A 244 6.19 -16.00 2.17
C ALA A 244 5.23 -14.96 2.76
N LEU A 245 5.40 -13.67 2.43
CA LEU A 245 4.49 -12.60 2.86
C LEU A 245 3.12 -12.63 2.16
N PHE A 246 2.99 -13.39 1.08
CA PHE A 246 1.74 -13.57 0.34
C PHE A 246 1.28 -15.03 0.27
N ILE A 247 1.88 -15.93 1.07
CA ILE A 247 1.47 -17.36 1.16
C ILE A 247 0.05 -17.49 1.71
N GLU A 248 -0.36 -16.57 2.55
CA GLU A 248 -1.73 -16.36 3.01
C GLU A 248 -2.20 -14.95 2.67
N VAL A 249 -3.45 -14.64 3.01
CA VAL A 249 -4.03 -13.33 2.71
C VAL A 249 -3.28 -12.22 3.46
N ASN A 250 -2.74 -11.22 2.74
CA ASN A 250 -2.18 -10.02 3.35
C ASN A 250 -3.31 -9.23 4.09
N PRO A 251 -3.10 -8.81 5.37
CA PRO A 251 -1.84 -8.60 6.07
C PRO A 251 -1.42 -9.73 7.04
N VAL A 252 -2.00 -10.92 6.99
CA VAL A 252 -1.72 -11.97 7.97
C VAL A 252 -0.22 -12.27 8.07
N PRO A 253 0.52 -12.60 6.99
CA PRO A 253 1.93 -12.91 7.13
C PRO A 253 2.80 -11.70 7.52
N VAL A 254 2.52 -10.49 7.03
CA VAL A 254 3.35 -9.32 7.36
C VAL A 254 3.20 -8.89 8.81
N LYS A 255 2.00 -8.90 9.38
CA LYS A 255 1.82 -8.63 10.83
C LYS A 255 2.47 -9.69 11.69
N THR A 256 2.35 -10.96 11.30
CA THR A 256 3.06 -12.07 11.96
C THR A 256 4.57 -11.87 11.90
N ALA A 257 5.13 -11.52 10.73
CA ALA A 257 6.55 -11.23 10.57
C ALA A 257 7.00 -10.09 11.47
N MET A 258 6.25 -8.98 11.52
CA MET A 258 6.57 -7.84 12.39
C MET A 258 6.59 -8.23 13.86
N ASN A 259 5.61 -9.01 14.33
CA ASN A 259 5.61 -9.51 15.72
C ASN A 259 6.77 -10.44 16.00
N LEU A 260 7.12 -11.36 15.08
CA LEU A 260 8.31 -12.21 15.19
C LEU A 260 9.62 -11.41 15.24
N LEU A 261 9.66 -10.25 14.61
CA LEU A 261 10.81 -9.34 14.63
C LEU A 261 10.80 -8.37 15.83
N GLY A 262 9.80 -8.46 16.72
CA GLY A 262 9.71 -7.67 17.95
C GLY A 262 9.10 -6.28 17.81
N PHE A 263 8.44 -5.99 16.71
CA PHE A 263 7.72 -4.71 16.55
C PHE A 263 6.49 -4.59 17.46
N ASN A 264 5.92 -5.73 17.89
CA ASN A 264 4.75 -5.79 18.76
C ASN A 264 3.57 -4.96 18.24
N VAL A 265 3.16 -5.26 17.01
CA VAL A 265 2.06 -4.56 16.33
C VAL A 265 0.67 -5.11 16.69
N GLY A 266 0.62 -6.07 17.61
CA GLY A 266 -0.62 -6.70 18.07
C GLY A 266 -1.19 -7.71 17.09
N ASP A 267 -2.35 -8.25 17.46
CA ASP A 267 -3.02 -9.30 16.72
C ASP A 267 -3.81 -8.76 15.53
N LEU A 268 -4.26 -9.69 14.69
CA LEU A 268 -5.18 -9.41 13.60
C LEU A 268 -6.61 -9.29 14.14
N ARG A 269 -7.45 -8.51 13.47
CA ARG A 269 -8.88 -8.47 13.75
C ARG A 269 -9.64 -9.50 12.91
N LEU A 270 -10.59 -10.18 13.51
CA LEU A 270 -11.52 -11.05 12.76
C LEU A 270 -12.16 -10.29 11.58
N PRO A 271 -12.33 -10.93 10.41
CA PRO A 271 -12.25 -12.36 10.15
C PRO A 271 -10.83 -12.90 9.88
N LEU A 272 -9.79 -12.06 9.95
CA LEU A 272 -8.41 -12.51 9.85
C LEU A 272 -7.98 -13.13 11.19
N ALA A 273 -7.14 -14.14 11.13
CA ALA A 273 -6.65 -14.90 12.27
C ALA A 273 -5.18 -15.25 12.07
N GLU A 274 -4.60 -15.97 13.00
CA GLU A 274 -3.20 -16.41 13.01
C GLU A 274 -2.91 -17.27 11.77
N MET A 275 -1.64 -17.25 11.36
CA MET A 275 -1.15 -18.09 10.26
C MET A 275 -1.29 -19.59 10.58
N GLU A 276 -1.49 -20.38 9.54
CA GLU A 276 -1.34 -21.83 9.65
C GLU A 276 0.12 -22.19 10.01
N ASP A 277 0.31 -23.15 10.93
CA ASP A 277 1.64 -23.56 11.45
C ASP A 277 2.66 -23.82 10.33
N LYS A 278 2.24 -24.53 9.28
CA LYS A 278 3.11 -24.83 8.13
C LYS A 278 3.62 -23.58 7.43
N ASN A 279 2.76 -22.59 7.25
CA ASN A 279 3.09 -21.33 6.58
C ASN A 279 3.92 -20.43 7.48
N LEU A 280 3.65 -20.46 8.79
CA LEU A 280 4.45 -19.78 9.80
C LEU A 280 5.91 -20.26 9.79
N GLU A 281 6.15 -21.55 9.70
CA GLU A 281 7.52 -22.09 9.62
C GLU A 281 8.24 -21.65 8.32
N ILE A 282 7.54 -21.61 7.19
CA ILE A 282 8.09 -21.05 5.94
C ILE A 282 8.47 -19.60 6.13
N LEU A 283 7.59 -18.79 6.73
CA LEU A 283 7.86 -17.36 6.98
C LEU A 283 9.09 -17.17 7.88
N LYS A 284 9.21 -17.93 8.99
CA LYS A 284 10.36 -17.88 9.89
C LYS A 284 11.66 -18.26 9.17
N GLN A 285 11.62 -19.29 8.33
CA GLN A 285 12.76 -19.70 7.53
C GLN A 285 13.22 -18.59 6.59
N GLU A 286 12.30 -17.93 5.87
CA GLU A 286 12.66 -16.89 4.91
C GLU A 286 13.13 -15.59 5.60
N LEU A 287 12.59 -15.26 6.77
CA LEU A 287 13.13 -14.19 7.61
C LEU A 287 14.59 -14.49 8.01
N GLY A 288 14.87 -15.72 8.47
CA GLY A 288 16.19 -16.18 8.83
C GLY A 288 17.19 -16.20 7.66
N ASN A 289 16.75 -16.59 6.47
CA ASN A 289 17.56 -16.61 5.24
C ASN A 289 18.07 -15.22 4.86
N LEU A 290 17.32 -14.16 5.19
CA LEU A 290 17.71 -12.77 5.00
C LEU A 290 18.49 -12.18 6.21
N GLY A 291 18.79 -13.00 7.23
CA GLY A 291 19.50 -12.56 8.42
C GLY A 291 18.66 -11.73 9.40
N LEU A 292 17.33 -11.71 9.23
CA LEU A 292 16.42 -11.05 10.15
C LEU A 292 16.24 -11.95 11.39
N LYS A 293 16.52 -11.37 12.56
CA LYS A 293 16.50 -12.14 13.83
C LYS A 293 15.08 -12.28 14.35
N VAL A 294 14.52 -13.45 14.21
CA VAL A 294 13.25 -13.84 14.82
C VAL A 294 13.43 -13.92 16.33
N GLN A 295 12.58 -13.23 17.09
CA GLN A 295 12.52 -13.36 18.54
C GLN A 295 11.85 -14.69 18.89
N GLU A 296 12.45 -15.45 19.81
CA GLU A 296 11.79 -16.61 20.39
C GLU A 296 10.56 -16.14 21.18
N ALA A 297 9.42 -16.79 20.95
CA ALA A 297 8.22 -16.50 21.73
C ALA A 297 8.55 -16.65 23.21
N SER A 298 8.41 -15.58 24.00
CA SER A 298 8.47 -15.65 25.46
C SER A 298 7.29 -16.54 25.88
N CYS A 299 7.60 -17.78 26.34
CA CYS A 299 6.63 -18.70 26.90
C CYS A 299 5.97 -18.11 28.15
#